data_246e5b5fcbfa197c104ad1e996ada193
#
_entry.id   246e5b5fcbfa197c104ad1e996ada193
#
_cell.length_a   1.000
_cell.length_b   1.000
_cell.length_c   1.000
_cell.angle_alpha   90.00
_cell.angle_beta   90.00
_cell.angle_gamma   90.00
#
_symmetry.space_group_name_H-M   'P 1'
#
loop_
_entity.id
_entity.type
_entity.pdbx_description
1 polymer ?
#
loop_
_entity_poly.entity_id
_entity_poly.type
_entity_poly.pdbx_seq_one_letter_code
_entity_poly.pdbx_strand_id
1 'polypeptide(L)'
;MAEVWLAPLHGITLYTFRNCLFRHTRGIKTAITPFFPVQEAAKLNVRKHADFRLENNISDVEIIPQLIGNVPAHFVDTMNALNGEFGYTRFNWNIGCPMNQIVRKRRGCGIMPYPQMVADVVEKVMAQTPFRFSVKMRLGMYSSDESVVLLEILNGYPLDFVVIHPRLGVQQYEGTTDLEALTRCLSMTRHKVVYSGDIQTVSDYDLLKKRFPEIAAWMLGRGILCDPFLAEKIADYENNVERNNLEEEYSRFSAFYNDLLNTMLGAFNERRVLANLKELWHYFARYFSLSQEELQKLLRIEDFSEFVSKTGLICRNLS
;
A
#
# COMPACT_ATOMS: atom_id res chain seq x y z
N MET A 1 -19.75 -5.14 -7.33
CA MET A 1 -18.88 -3.94 -7.17
C MET A 1 -17.45 -4.38 -6.97
N ALA A 2 -16.50 -3.71 -7.64
CA ALA A 2 -15.08 -3.97 -7.43
C ALA A 2 -14.69 -3.62 -5.99
N GLU A 3 -13.94 -4.50 -5.37
CA GLU A 3 -13.36 -4.23 -4.07
C GLU A 3 -12.00 -3.54 -4.25
N VAL A 4 -11.90 -2.28 -3.84
CA VAL A 4 -10.66 -1.48 -3.95
C VAL A 4 -9.99 -1.38 -2.59
N TRP A 5 -8.67 -1.64 -2.57
CA TRP A 5 -7.83 -1.64 -1.40
C TRP A 5 -6.72 -0.59 -1.52
N LEU A 6 -6.29 -0.02 -0.39
CA LEU A 6 -5.14 0.87 -0.33
C LEU A 6 -3.86 0.06 -0.06
N ALA A 7 -2.84 0.25 -0.91
CA ALA A 7 -1.54 -0.39 -0.77
C ALA A 7 -0.69 0.22 0.36
N PRO A 8 0.14 -0.59 1.02
CA PRO A 8 1.15 -0.11 1.96
C PRO A 8 2.31 0.55 1.20
N LEU A 9 2.48 1.85 1.37
CA LEU A 9 3.62 2.61 0.87
C LEU A 9 4.41 3.15 2.05
N HIS A 10 5.64 2.63 2.24
CA HIS A 10 6.46 2.93 3.40
C HIS A 10 6.79 4.42 3.47
N GLY A 11 6.56 5.04 4.63
CA GLY A 11 6.74 6.47 4.85
C GLY A 11 5.57 7.35 4.36
N ILE A 12 4.71 6.86 3.46
CA ILE A 12 3.66 7.66 2.79
C ILE A 12 2.28 7.36 3.35
N THR A 13 1.80 6.11 3.24
CA THR A 13 0.43 5.74 3.65
C THR A 13 0.31 5.49 5.15
N LEU A 14 0.92 6.39 5.96
CA LEU A 14 0.76 6.43 7.41
C LEU A 14 -0.68 6.79 7.78
N TYR A 15 -1.05 6.60 9.05
CA TYR A 15 -2.40 6.92 9.54
C TYR A 15 -2.84 8.36 9.19
N THR A 16 -1.93 9.33 9.20
CA THR A 16 -2.21 10.72 8.84
C THR A 16 -2.71 10.86 7.40
N PHE A 17 -2.06 10.18 6.46
CA PHE A 17 -2.49 10.14 5.06
C PHE A 17 -3.77 9.32 4.89
N ARG A 18 -3.84 8.13 5.50
CA ARG A 18 -5.02 7.26 5.39
C ARG A 18 -6.30 7.92 5.87
N ASN A 19 -6.27 8.51 7.08
CA ASN A 19 -7.44 9.17 7.63
C ASN A 19 -7.90 10.36 6.78
N CYS A 20 -6.96 11.15 6.28
CA CYS A 20 -7.28 12.25 5.38
C CYS A 20 -7.91 11.71 4.09
N LEU A 21 -7.29 10.71 3.46
CA LEU A 21 -7.82 10.08 2.25
C LEU A 21 -9.25 9.57 2.47
N PHE A 22 -9.52 8.85 3.56
CA PHE A 22 -10.83 8.25 3.84
C PHE A 22 -11.92 9.28 4.17
N ARG A 23 -11.57 10.48 4.64
CA ARG A 23 -12.52 11.58 4.82
C ARG A 23 -12.94 12.22 3.49
N HIS A 24 -12.06 12.20 2.50
CA HIS A 24 -12.26 12.92 1.23
C HIS A 24 -12.61 12.03 0.05
N THR A 25 -12.41 10.71 0.14
CA THR A 25 -12.75 9.76 -0.91
C THR A 25 -13.55 8.57 -0.37
N ARG A 26 -14.27 7.93 -1.23
CA ARG A 26 -15.01 6.69 -0.96
C ARG A 26 -14.54 5.56 -1.87
N GLY A 27 -15.08 4.36 -1.66
CA GLY A 27 -14.81 3.20 -2.50
C GLY A 27 -13.65 2.33 -2.01
N ILE A 28 -12.79 2.81 -1.08
CA ILE A 28 -11.77 1.97 -0.44
C ILE A 28 -12.44 1.13 0.66
N LYS A 29 -12.23 -0.18 0.63
CA LYS A 29 -12.80 -1.13 1.61
C LYS A 29 -11.78 -1.59 2.63
N THR A 30 -10.52 -1.75 2.23
CA THR A 30 -9.45 -2.27 3.08
C THR A 30 -8.16 -1.49 2.82
N ALA A 31 -7.39 -1.26 3.85
CA ALA A 31 -6.05 -0.71 3.75
C ALA A 31 -5.03 -1.59 4.49
N ILE A 32 -3.93 -1.88 3.83
CA ILE A 32 -2.80 -2.52 4.48
C ILE A 32 -1.84 -1.42 4.96
N THR A 33 -1.40 -1.50 6.23
CA THR A 33 -0.47 -0.49 6.78
C THR A 33 0.92 -0.60 6.16
N PRO A 34 1.73 0.47 6.16
CA PRO A 34 3.16 0.33 5.99
C PRO A 34 3.71 -0.73 6.96
N PHE A 35 4.69 -1.50 6.49
CA PHE A 35 5.17 -2.66 7.23
C PHE A 35 5.86 -2.31 8.55
N PHE A 36 5.62 -3.14 9.55
CA PHE A 36 6.27 -3.14 10.85
C PHE A 36 7.27 -4.31 10.94
N PRO A 37 8.54 -4.05 11.33
CA PRO A 37 9.51 -5.13 11.52
C PRO A 37 9.12 -6.00 12.72
N VAL A 38 8.98 -7.31 12.50
CA VAL A 38 8.75 -8.24 13.61
C VAL A 38 9.94 -8.31 14.54
N GLN A 39 9.68 -8.45 15.84
CA GLN A 39 10.68 -8.45 16.91
C GLN A 39 10.35 -9.51 17.94
N GLU A 40 11.35 -9.92 18.73
CA GLU A 40 11.14 -10.73 19.93
C GLU A 40 10.33 -9.98 21.00
N ALA A 41 9.57 -10.67 21.80
CA ALA A 41 8.66 -10.10 22.80
C ALA A 41 9.34 -9.06 23.71
N ALA A 42 10.57 -9.32 24.17
CA ALA A 42 11.32 -8.43 25.06
C ALA A 42 11.64 -7.05 24.46
N LYS A 43 11.65 -6.92 23.13
CA LYS A 43 11.96 -5.66 22.42
C LYS A 43 10.71 -4.97 21.86
N LEU A 44 9.56 -5.64 21.94
CA LEU A 44 8.31 -5.13 21.38
C LEU A 44 7.76 -3.97 22.20
N ASN A 45 7.49 -2.86 21.53
CA ASN A 45 6.74 -1.74 22.09
C ASN A 45 5.73 -1.22 21.06
N VAL A 46 4.68 -2.01 20.83
CA VAL A 46 3.65 -1.68 19.83
C VAL A 46 2.88 -0.40 20.17
N ARG A 47 2.77 -0.03 21.45
CA ARG A 47 2.10 1.21 21.90
C ARG A 47 2.69 2.48 21.31
N LYS A 48 3.99 2.48 20.99
CA LYS A 48 4.65 3.64 20.37
C LYS A 48 4.33 3.82 18.90
N HIS A 49 3.71 2.83 18.25
CA HIS A 49 3.44 2.88 16.83
C HIS A 49 2.04 3.45 16.55
N ALA A 50 2.01 4.74 16.26
CA ALA A 50 0.80 5.51 16.00
C ALA A 50 -0.08 4.91 14.86
N ASP A 51 0.53 4.22 13.90
CA ASP A 51 -0.18 3.60 12.77
C ASP A 51 -1.15 2.47 13.17
N PHE A 52 -0.95 1.85 14.35
CA PHE A 52 -1.78 0.74 14.80
C PHE A 52 -2.81 1.12 15.86
N ARG A 53 -2.71 2.32 16.44
CA ARG A 53 -3.65 2.77 17.45
C ARG A 53 -5.04 2.92 16.87
N LEU A 54 -6.06 2.41 17.56
CA LEU A 54 -7.45 2.47 17.10
C LEU A 54 -7.94 3.92 16.99
N GLU A 55 -7.54 4.78 17.94
CA GLU A 55 -7.87 6.20 17.92
C GLU A 55 -7.30 6.96 16.71
N ASN A 56 -6.28 6.39 16.06
CA ASN A 56 -5.68 6.91 14.84
C ASN A 56 -6.23 6.26 13.56
N ASN A 57 -7.18 5.34 13.64
CA ASN A 57 -7.76 4.64 12.50
C ASN A 57 -9.29 4.76 12.58
N ILE A 58 -9.80 5.97 12.33
CA ILE A 58 -11.16 6.45 12.62
C ILE A 58 -12.15 6.31 11.45
N SER A 59 -12.01 5.32 10.61
CA SER A 59 -12.89 5.12 9.45
C SER A 59 -13.51 3.72 9.46
N ASP A 60 -14.54 3.52 8.63
CA ASP A 60 -15.12 2.20 8.35
C ASP A 60 -14.26 1.33 7.42
N VAL A 61 -13.08 1.84 7.03
CA VAL A 61 -12.12 1.09 6.21
C VAL A 61 -11.37 0.10 7.09
N GLU A 62 -11.39 -1.17 6.74
CA GLU A 62 -10.67 -2.20 7.46
C GLU A 62 -9.16 -1.99 7.36
N ILE A 63 -8.47 -1.95 8.51
CA ILE A 63 -7.02 -1.78 8.58
C ILE A 63 -6.36 -3.12 8.90
N ILE A 64 -5.47 -3.57 8.02
CA ILE A 64 -4.70 -4.80 8.21
C ILE A 64 -3.23 -4.43 8.47
N PRO A 65 -2.69 -4.69 9.68
CA PRO A 65 -1.26 -4.52 9.97
C PRO A 65 -0.39 -5.36 9.04
N GLN A 66 0.60 -4.73 8.39
CA GLN A 66 1.59 -5.47 7.61
C GLN A 66 2.87 -5.66 8.41
N LEU A 67 3.37 -6.88 8.42
CA LEU A 67 4.58 -7.29 9.12
C LEU A 67 5.69 -7.60 8.12
N ILE A 68 6.95 -7.34 8.52
CA ILE A 68 8.12 -7.73 7.73
C ILE A 68 9.15 -8.41 8.62
N GLY A 69 9.65 -9.55 8.18
CA GLY A 69 10.64 -10.34 8.90
C GLY A 69 10.90 -11.68 8.26
N ASN A 70 11.73 -12.48 8.93
CA ASN A 70 12.10 -13.83 8.51
C ASN A 70 12.41 -14.76 9.70
N VAL A 71 12.07 -14.35 10.93
CA VAL A 71 12.22 -15.17 12.13
C VAL A 71 10.84 -15.60 12.61
N PRO A 72 10.48 -16.89 12.49
CA PRO A 72 9.11 -17.38 12.74
C PRO A 72 8.54 -17.00 14.13
N ALA A 73 9.33 -17.14 15.20
CA ALA A 73 8.89 -16.81 16.55
C ALA A 73 8.53 -15.32 16.71
N HIS A 74 9.28 -14.43 16.06
CA HIS A 74 9.02 -12.98 16.14
C HIS A 74 7.68 -12.58 15.49
N PHE A 75 7.16 -13.34 14.51
CA PHE A 75 5.82 -13.12 13.96
C PHE A 75 4.76 -13.41 15.03
N VAL A 76 4.87 -14.56 15.70
CA VAL A 76 3.94 -14.95 16.76
C VAL A 76 3.93 -13.91 17.89
N ASP A 77 5.12 -13.52 18.37
CA ASP A 77 5.25 -12.49 19.42
C ASP A 77 4.61 -11.16 19.00
N THR A 78 4.92 -10.70 17.78
CA THR A 78 4.41 -9.42 17.29
C THR A 78 2.91 -9.44 17.06
N MET A 79 2.37 -10.51 16.48
CA MET A 79 0.93 -10.65 16.24
C MET A 79 0.15 -10.71 17.56
N ASN A 80 0.63 -11.46 18.55
CA ASN A 80 0.03 -11.53 19.87
C ASN A 80 0.07 -10.15 20.58
N ALA A 81 1.16 -9.42 20.48
CA ALA A 81 1.27 -8.08 21.07
C ALA A 81 0.31 -7.08 20.40
N LEU A 82 0.18 -7.10 19.07
CA LEU A 82 -0.76 -6.23 18.34
C LEU A 82 -2.22 -6.61 18.61
N ASN A 83 -2.52 -7.90 18.76
CA ASN A 83 -3.85 -8.35 19.17
C ASN A 83 -4.17 -7.94 20.60
N GLY A 84 -3.27 -8.21 21.55
CA GLY A 84 -3.48 -7.89 22.97
C GLY A 84 -3.62 -6.39 23.24
N GLU A 85 -2.91 -5.54 22.49
CA GLU A 85 -2.97 -4.09 22.69
C GLU A 85 -4.09 -3.41 21.90
N PHE A 86 -4.36 -3.85 20.66
CA PHE A 86 -5.24 -3.14 19.71
C PHE A 86 -6.37 -4.01 19.13
N GLY A 87 -6.41 -5.30 19.47
CA GLY A 87 -7.47 -6.21 19.01
C GLY A 87 -7.36 -6.68 17.56
N TYR A 88 -6.23 -6.46 16.87
CA TYR A 88 -6.06 -6.93 15.50
C TYR A 88 -6.09 -8.46 15.42
N THR A 89 -6.87 -9.00 14.48
CA THR A 89 -7.01 -10.44 14.25
C THR A 89 -6.66 -10.85 12.80
N ARG A 90 -6.32 -9.86 11.96
CA ARG A 90 -5.87 -10.05 10.58
C ARG A 90 -4.50 -9.43 10.41
N PHE A 91 -3.60 -10.15 9.75
CA PHE A 91 -2.23 -9.69 9.52
C PHE A 91 -1.78 -10.01 8.11
N ASN A 92 -0.91 -9.15 7.57
CA ASN A 92 -0.32 -9.36 6.27
C ASN A 92 1.20 -9.44 6.38
N TRP A 93 1.82 -10.37 5.68
CA TRP A 93 3.27 -10.49 5.61
C TRP A 93 3.81 -9.89 4.31
N ASN A 94 4.78 -9.00 4.42
CA ASN A 94 5.48 -8.41 3.29
C ASN A 94 6.66 -9.29 2.86
N ILE A 95 6.51 -9.97 1.73
CA ILE A 95 7.59 -10.66 1.01
C ILE A 95 7.79 -10.07 -0.40
N GLY A 96 7.48 -8.77 -0.56
CA GLY A 96 7.57 -8.09 -1.87
C GLY A 96 8.37 -6.78 -1.87
N CYS A 97 8.81 -6.26 -0.71
CA CYS A 97 9.56 -5.01 -0.65
C CYS A 97 10.97 -5.17 -1.26
N PRO A 98 11.33 -4.35 -2.29
CA PRO A 98 12.61 -4.49 -2.99
C PRO A 98 13.73 -3.59 -2.43
N MET A 99 13.50 -2.88 -1.33
CA MET A 99 14.50 -1.96 -0.76
C MET A 99 15.78 -2.70 -0.37
N ASN A 100 16.94 -2.26 -0.83
CA ASN A 100 18.23 -2.92 -0.63
C ASN A 100 18.52 -3.26 0.83
N GLN A 101 18.23 -2.33 1.77
CA GLN A 101 18.42 -2.54 3.21
C GLN A 101 17.55 -3.68 3.79
N ILE A 102 16.41 -3.98 3.15
CA ILE A 102 15.48 -5.05 3.50
C ILE A 102 15.94 -6.37 2.87
N VAL A 103 16.24 -6.33 1.57
CA VAL A 103 16.67 -7.49 0.77
C VAL A 103 17.95 -8.12 1.32
N ARG A 104 18.96 -7.31 1.68
CA ARG A 104 20.23 -7.77 2.29
C ARG A 104 20.03 -8.59 3.57
N LYS A 105 18.91 -8.40 4.26
CA LYS A 105 18.55 -9.14 5.48
C LYS A 105 17.64 -10.36 5.18
N ARG A 106 17.51 -10.76 3.92
CA ARG A 106 16.57 -11.79 3.47
C ARG A 106 15.13 -11.52 3.93
N ARG A 107 14.68 -10.26 3.81
CA ARG A 107 13.32 -9.81 4.13
C ARG A 107 12.70 -9.16 2.89
N GLY A 108 11.38 -8.91 2.92
CA GLY A 108 10.69 -8.44 1.73
C GLY A 108 10.90 -9.41 0.56
N CYS A 109 11.12 -8.93 -0.68
CA CYS A 109 11.38 -9.85 -1.79
C CYS A 109 12.72 -10.60 -1.69
N GLY A 110 13.63 -10.18 -0.82
CA GLY A 110 14.88 -10.90 -0.55
C GLY A 110 14.72 -12.25 0.14
N ILE A 111 13.52 -12.61 0.64
CA ILE A 111 13.24 -13.93 1.19
C ILE A 111 12.78 -14.93 0.09
N MET A 112 12.27 -14.43 -1.04
CA MET A 112 11.63 -15.27 -2.06
C MET A 112 12.54 -16.38 -2.63
N PRO A 113 13.87 -16.16 -2.81
CA PRO A 113 14.79 -17.23 -3.21
C PRO A 113 15.02 -18.31 -2.14
N TYR A 114 14.41 -18.20 -0.96
CA TYR A 114 14.60 -19.11 0.18
C TYR A 114 13.25 -19.73 0.61
N PRO A 115 12.68 -20.66 -0.20
CA PRO A 115 11.32 -21.18 0.02
C PRO A 115 11.13 -21.85 1.38
N GLN A 116 12.17 -22.52 1.90
CA GLN A 116 12.09 -23.13 3.23
C GLN A 116 11.90 -22.10 4.34
N MET A 117 12.55 -20.92 4.26
CA MET A 117 12.33 -19.84 5.24
C MET A 117 10.89 -19.32 5.19
N VAL A 118 10.26 -19.33 4.01
CA VAL A 118 8.85 -18.95 3.87
C VAL A 118 7.95 -20.01 4.50
N ALA A 119 8.21 -21.29 4.24
CA ALA A 119 7.49 -22.39 4.86
C ALA A 119 7.56 -22.35 6.39
N ASP A 120 8.77 -22.18 6.95
CA ASP A 120 9.00 -22.14 8.40
C ASP A 120 8.17 -21.01 9.08
N VAL A 121 8.08 -19.83 8.46
CA VAL A 121 7.29 -18.71 8.99
C VAL A 121 5.79 -19.03 8.95
N VAL A 122 5.28 -19.48 7.79
CA VAL A 122 3.84 -19.76 7.64
C VAL A 122 3.41 -20.90 8.54
N GLU A 123 4.17 -21.99 8.60
CA GLU A 123 3.90 -23.13 9.47
C GLU A 123 3.82 -22.70 10.95
N LYS A 124 4.82 -21.93 11.40
CA LYS A 124 4.87 -21.43 12.78
C LYS A 124 3.68 -20.54 13.13
N VAL A 125 3.35 -19.59 12.25
CA VAL A 125 2.22 -18.68 12.44
C VAL A 125 0.92 -19.46 12.50
N MET A 126 0.68 -20.38 11.54
CA MET A 126 -0.54 -21.17 11.48
C MET A 126 -0.72 -22.13 12.67
N ALA A 127 0.40 -22.68 13.16
CA ALA A 127 0.36 -23.60 14.29
C ALA A 127 0.17 -22.90 15.65
N GLN A 128 0.58 -21.62 15.79
CA GLN A 128 0.67 -20.96 17.09
C GLN A 128 -0.21 -19.71 17.24
N THR A 129 -0.95 -19.31 16.20
CA THR A 129 -1.88 -18.18 16.30
C THR A 129 -3.24 -18.54 15.70
N PRO A 130 -4.35 -17.99 16.25
CA PRO A 130 -5.69 -18.17 15.68
C PRO A 130 -6.00 -17.11 14.62
N PHE A 131 -5.02 -16.28 14.23
CA PHE A 131 -5.26 -15.08 13.42
C PHE A 131 -5.32 -15.41 11.93
N ARG A 132 -6.09 -14.60 11.19
CA ARG A 132 -6.12 -14.65 9.73
C ARG A 132 -4.81 -14.06 9.20
N PHE A 133 -4.10 -14.83 8.40
CA PHE A 133 -2.79 -14.46 7.86
C PHE A 133 -2.81 -14.43 6.35
N SER A 134 -2.19 -13.43 5.77
CA SER A 134 -2.11 -13.21 4.33
C SER A 134 -0.70 -12.81 3.93
N VAL A 135 -0.40 -12.89 2.65
CA VAL A 135 0.92 -12.58 2.11
C VAL A 135 0.81 -11.54 1.01
N LYS A 136 1.72 -10.55 1.00
CA LYS A 136 1.92 -9.65 -0.15
C LYS A 136 3.28 -9.91 -0.77
N MET A 137 3.26 -10.38 -2.03
CA MET A 137 4.45 -10.84 -2.74
C MET A 137 4.63 -10.14 -4.10
N ARG A 138 5.84 -10.27 -4.64
CA ARG A 138 6.16 -10.07 -6.05
C ARG A 138 6.21 -11.43 -6.78
N LEU A 139 6.60 -11.44 -8.07
CA LEU A 139 6.81 -12.67 -8.82
C LEU A 139 8.08 -13.40 -8.38
N GLY A 140 9.01 -12.69 -7.75
CA GLY A 140 10.28 -13.19 -7.26
C GLY A 140 11.23 -12.05 -6.99
N MET A 141 12.41 -12.38 -6.47
CA MET A 141 13.52 -11.43 -6.41
C MET A 141 14.21 -11.35 -7.78
N TYR A 142 14.52 -12.48 -8.38
CA TYR A 142 15.30 -12.59 -9.62
C TYR A 142 14.56 -13.28 -10.76
N SER A 143 13.66 -14.23 -10.48
CA SER A 143 12.88 -14.99 -11.46
C SER A 143 11.42 -15.12 -11.04
N SER A 144 10.53 -15.11 -12.03
CA SER A 144 9.11 -15.36 -11.81
C SER A 144 8.81 -16.81 -11.37
N ASP A 145 9.75 -17.74 -11.56
CA ASP A 145 9.62 -19.13 -11.10
C ASP A 145 9.66 -19.22 -9.57
N GLU A 146 10.25 -18.22 -8.89
CA GLU A 146 10.23 -18.15 -7.43
C GLU A 146 8.79 -18.05 -6.91
N SER A 147 7.89 -17.33 -7.60
CA SER A 147 6.47 -17.25 -7.21
C SER A 147 5.76 -18.60 -7.36
N VAL A 148 6.13 -19.40 -8.36
CA VAL A 148 5.58 -20.75 -8.60
C VAL A 148 5.87 -21.64 -7.39
N VAL A 149 7.15 -21.74 -7.02
CA VAL A 149 7.58 -22.54 -5.86
C VAL A 149 6.93 -22.05 -4.56
N LEU A 150 6.85 -20.74 -4.36
CA LEU A 150 6.23 -20.20 -3.14
C LEU A 150 4.73 -20.45 -3.09
N LEU A 151 4.00 -20.33 -4.21
CA LEU A 151 2.56 -20.60 -4.24
C LEU A 151 2.26 -22.08 -3.98
N GLU A 152 3.10 -23.01 -4.43
CA GLU A 152 2.97 -24.44 -4.07
C GLU A 152 3.04 -24.64 -2.55
N ILE A 153 3.99 -24.02 -1.88
CA ILE A 153 4.13 -24.06 -0.42
C ILE A 153 2.92 -23.41 0.25
N LEU A 154 2.57 -22.19 -0.16
CA LEU A 154 1.49 -21.40 0.41
C LEU A 154 0.13 -22.10 0.27
N ASN A 155 -0.08 -22.84 -0.81
CA ASN A 155 -1.27 -23.66 -1.01
C ASN A 155 -1.45 -24.76 0.06
N GLY A 156 -0.40 -25.11 0.79
CA GLY A 156 -0.47 -26.04 1.93
C GLY A 156 -1.18 -25.45 3.17
N TYR A 157 -1.42 -24.13 3.22
CA TYR A 157 -1.93 -23.44 4.41
C TYR A 157 -3.19 -22.63 4.10
N PRO A 158 -4.10 -22.42 5.08
CA PRO A 158 -5.34 -21.66 4.91
C PRO A 158 -5.10 -20.14 4.99
N LEU A 159 -4.37 -19.56 4.02
CA LEU A 159 -4.20 -18.12 3.95
C LEU A 159 -5.52 -17.40 3.69
N ASP A 160 -5.67 -16.21 4.25
CA ASP A 160 -6.83 -15.35 4.06
C ASP A 160 -6.92 -14.85 2.59
N PHE A 161 -5.80 -14.39 2.06
CA PHE A 161 -5.61 -13.98 0.65
C PHE A 161 -4.12 -13.87 0.31
N VAL A 162 -3.81 -13.76 -0.98
CA VAL A 162 -2.48 -13.43 -1.47
C VAL A 162 -2.56 -12.16 -2.32
N VAL A 163 -1.73 -11.15 -2.00
CA VAL A 163 -1.57 -9.97 -2.87
C VAL A 163 -0.40 -10.21 -3.79
N ILE A 164 -0.62 -10.14 -5.09
CA ILE A 164 0.43 -10.33 -6.10
C ILE A 164 0.72 -9.01 -6.82
N HIS A 165 1.98 -8.57 -6.75
CA HIS A 165 2.51 -7.49 -7.58
C HIS A 165 3.34 -8.11 -8.71
N PRO A 166 2.87 -8.11 -9.96
CA PRO A 166 3.52 -8.86 -11.04
C PRO A 166 4.77 -8.15 -11.60
N ARG A 167 5.76 -7.96 -10.76
CA ARG A 167 7.13 -7.50 -11.05
C ARG A 167 8.13 -8.31 -10.25
N LEU A 168 9.39 -8.38 -10.73
CA LEU A 168 10.52 -8.92 -9.98
C LEU A 168 11.06 -7.87 -8.96
N GLY A 169 11.76 -8.33 -7.93
CA GLY A 169 12.44 -7.47 -6.98
C GLY A 169 13.49 -6.58 -7.63
N VAL A 170 14.30 -7.14 -8.53
CA VAL A 170 15.34 -6.41 -9.28
C VAL A 170 14.79 -5.28 -10.17
N GLN A 171 13.55 -5.37 -10.62
CA GLN A 171 12.90 -4.29 -11.37
C GLN A 171 12.56 -3.07 -10.50
N GLN A 172 12.50 -3.23 -9.20
CA GLN A 172 11.97 -2.21 -8.29
C GLN A 172 10.59 -1.70 -8.75
N TYR A 173 10.53 -0.53 -9.38
CA TYR A 173 9.30 0.06 -9.94
C TYR A 173 9.43 0.39 -11.43
N GLU A 174 10.51 -0.09 -12.05
CA GLU A 174 10.79 0.14 -13.47
C GLU A 174 10.12 -0.93 -14.36
N GLY A 175 10.05 -0.63 -15.65
CA GLY A 175 9.41 -1.50 -16.62
C GLY A 175 7.91 -1.67 -16.41
N THR A 176 7.34 -2.69 -17.01
CA THR A 176 5.91 -3.04 -16.94
C THR A 176 5.67 -4.24 -16.03
N THR A 177 4.42 -4.44 -15.62
CA THR A 177 3.97 -5.65 -14.94
C THR A 177 3.93 -6.82 -15.92
N ASP A 178 4.38 -8.01 -15.46
CA ASP A 178 4.34 -9.26 -16.23
C ASP A 178 2.98 -9.95 -16.00
N LEU A 179 2.04 -9.70 -16.91
CA LEU A 179 0.70 -10.25 -16.83
C LEU A 179 0.62 -11.74 -17.23
N GLU A 180 1.60 -12.25 -18.00
CA GLU A 180 1.66 -13.68 -18.33
C GLU A 180 2.10 -14.50 -17.11
N ALA A 181 3.10 -14.00 -16.38
CA ALA A 181 3.49 -14.62 -15.12
C ALA A 181 2.38 -14.53 -14.07
N LEU A 182 1.59 -13.44 -14.06
CA LEU A 182 0.39 -13.35 -13.23
C LEU A 182 -0.63 -14.44 -13.60
N THR A 183 -0.89 -14.66 -14.89
CA THR A 183 -1.80 -15.73 -15.35
C THR A 183 -1.36 -17.10 -14.82
N ARG A 184 -0.04 -17.39 -14.85
CA ARG A 184 0.50 -18.62 -14.24
C ARG A 184 0.23 -18.68 -12.73
N CYS A 185 0.46 -17.60 -12.00
CA CYS A 185 0.17 -17.54 -10.56
C CYS A 185 -1.31 -17.79 -10.25
N LEU A 186 -2.22 -17.20 -11.03
CA LEU A 186 -3.66 -17.36 -10.85
C LEU A 186 -4.12 -18.82 -11.10
N SER A 187 -3.54 -19.50 -12.11
CA SER A 187 -3.87 -20.90 -12.37
C SER A 187 -3.35 -21.88 -11.31
N MET A 188 -2.37 -21.48 -10.51
CA MET A 188 -1.70 -22.33 -9.51
C MET A 188 -2.25 -22.11 -8.09
N THR A 189 -2.58 -20.88 -7.73
CA THR A 189 -3.02 -20.57 -6.38
C THR A 189 -4.47 -20.95 -6.13
N ARG A 190 -4.75 -21.51 -4.94
CA ARG A 190 -6.10 -21.75 -4.46
C ARG A 190 -6.66 -20.62 -3.59
N HIS A 191 -5.84 -19.62 -3.32
CA HIS A 191 -6.21 -18.50 -2.47
C HIS A 191 -6.93 -17.41 -3.27
N LYS A 192 -7.72 -16.61 -2.58
CA LYS A 192 -8.21 -15.34 -3.12
C LYS A 192 -7.02 -14.45 -3.48
N VAL A 193 -6.98 -13.94 -4.71
CA VAL A 193 -5.93 -13.06 -5.17
C VAL A 193 -6.40 -11.62 -5.18
N VAL A 194 -5.57 -10.75 -4.59
CA VAL A 194 -5.66 -9.30 -4.69
C VAL A 194 -4.56 -8.84 -5.66
N TYR A 195 -4.95 -8.17 -6.72
CA TYR A 195 -3.99 -7.60 -7.68
C TYR A 195 -3.40 -6.30 -7.15
N SER A 196 -2.10 -6.12 -7.29
CA SER A 196 -1.41 -4.86 -6.96
C SER A 196 -0.39 -4.53 -8.05
N GLY A 197 -0.62 -3.49 -8.85
CA GLY A 197 0.32 -3.05 -9.90
C GLY A 197 -0.33 -2.05 -10.83
N ASP A 198 0.37 -1.03 -11.23
CA ASP A 198 0.14 -0.04 -12.30
C ASP A 198 -1.32 0.35 -12.65
N ILE A 199 -2.22 0.34 -11.69
CA ILE A 199 -3.55 0.93 -11.86
C ILE A 199 -3.40 2.41 -11.49
N GLN A 200 -3.38 3.27 -12.52
CA GLN A 200 -3.25 4.72 -12.38
C GLN A 200 -4.50 5.47 -12.86
N THR A 201 -5.32 4.81 -13.69
CA THR A 201 -6.54 5.35 -14.26
C THR A 201 -7.68 4.33 -14.17
N VAL A 202 -8.92 4.77 -14.38
CA VAL A 202 -10.09 3.89 -14.54
C VAL A 202 -9.92 2.97 -15.76
N SER A 203 -9.28 3.46 -16.83
CA SER A 203 -9.00 2.65 -18.02
C SER A 203 -8.04 1.49 -17.73
N ASP A 204 -6.99 1.72 -16.94
CA ASP A 204 -6.08 0.63 -16.53
C ASP A 204 -6.84 -0.44 -15.74
N TYR A 205 -7.70 0.01 -14.81
CA TYR A 205 -8.55 -0.88 -14.04
C TYR A 205 -9.48 -1.71 -14.95
N ASP A 206 -10.17 -1.08 -15.89
CA ASP A 206 -11.12 -1.74 -16.80
C ASP A 206 -10.44 -2.81 -17.66
N LEU A 207 -9.28 -2.49 -18.24
CA LEU A 207 -8.48 -3.43 -19.02
C LEU A 207 -8.05 -4.65 -18.19
N LEU A 208 -7.56 -4.42 -16.99
CA LEU A 208 -7.13 -5.50 -16.09
C LEU A 208 -8.31 -6.35 -15.62
N LYS A 209 -9.44 -5.74 -15.27
CA LYS A 209 -10.65 -6.43 -14.85
C LYS A 209 -11.22 -7.33 -15.96
N LYS A 210 -11.23 -6.85 -17.20
CA LYS A 210 -11.68 -7.64 -18.36
C LYS A 210 -10.75 -8.83 -18.59
N ARG A 211 -9.45 -8.66 -18.37
CA ARG A 211 -8.46 -9.73 -18.54
C ARG A 211 -8.48 -10.76 -17.41
N PHE A 212 -8.74 -10.32 -16.18
CA PHE A 212 -8.65 -11.13 -14.96
C PHE A 212 -9.91 -10.99 -14.10
N PRO A 213 -11.07 -11.49 -14.59
CA PRO A 213 -12.36 -11.36 -13.88
C PRO A 213 -12.40 -12.10 -12.54
N GLU A 214 -11.48 -13.07 -12.32
CA GLU A 214 -11.34 -13.86 -11.09
C GLU A 214 -10.62 -13.11 -9.94
N ILE A 215 -10.01 -11.96 -10.20
CA ILE A 215 -9.36 -11.16 -9.15
C ILE A 215 -10.40 -10.68 -8.13
N ALA A 216 -10.15 -11.00 -6.87
CA ALA A 216 -11.06 -10.71 -5.77
C ALA A 216 -11.09 -9.23 -5.38
N ALA A 217 -9.94 -8.54 -5.45
CA ALA A 217 -9.81 -7.13 -5.12
C ALA A 217 -8.64 -6.45 -5.85
N TRP A 218 -8.70 -5.13 -5.95
CA TRP A 218 -7.75 -4.30 -6.68
C TRP A 218 -7.04 -3.34 -5.72
N MET A 219 -5.75 -3.56 -5.51
CA MET A 219 -4.97 -2.76 -4.58
C MET A 219 -4.27 -1.62 -5.30
N LEU A 220 -4.65 -0.39 -4.96
CA LEU A 220 -4.11 0.83 -5.51
C LEU A 220 -2.96 1.35 -4.64
N GLY A 221 -1.82 1.63 -5.28
CA GLY A 221 -0.66 2.24 -4.64
C GLY A 221 -0.42 3.64 -5.21
N ARG A 222 0.54 3.76 -6.11
CA ARG A 222 0.93 5.04 -6.74
C ARG A 222 -0.23 5.75 -7.45
N GLY A 223 -1.20 5.00 -7.99
CA GLY A 223 -2.39 5.59 -8.60
C GLY A 223 -3.19 6.47 -7.65
N ILE A 224 -3.40 6.04 -6.39
CA ILE A 224 -4.05 6.85 -5.34
C ILE A 224 -3.22 8.09 -4.97
N LEU A 225 -1.89 8.01 -5.05
CA LEU A 225 -1.05 9.19 -4.81
C LEU A 225 -1.11 10.18 -5.98
N CYS A 226 -1.26 9.67 -7.21
CA CYS A 226 -1.43 10.54 -8.38
C CYS A 226 -2.84 11.15 -8.44
N ASP A 227 -3.86 10.38 -8.05
CA ASP A 227 -5.25 10.80 -8.00
C ASP A 227 -5.92 10.24 -6.73
N PRO A 228 -6.05 11.04 -5.66
CA PRO A 228 -6.68 10.61 -4.41
C PRO A 228 -8.13 10.11 -4.58
N PHE A 229 -8.79 10.48 -5.66
CA PHE A 229 -10.18 10.10 -5.95
C PHE A 229 -10.30 8.88 -6.87
N LEU A 230 -9.19 8.24 -7.27
CA LEU A 230 -9.19 7.11 -8.21
C LEU A 230 -10.09 5.95 -7.73
N ALA A 231 -10.09 5.64 -6.45
CA ALA A 231 -10.96 4.58 -5.90
C ALA A 231 -12.45 4.90 -6.09
N GLU A 232 -12.83 6.15 -5.87
CA GLU A 232 -14.19 6.65 -6.10
C GLU A 232 -14.55 6.63 -7.59
N LYS A 233 -13.64 7.07 -8.46
CA LYS A 233 -13.82 7.05 -9.93
C LYS A 233 -14.01 5.61 -10.44
N ILE A 234 -13.28 4.64 -9.89
CA ILE A 234 -13.50 3.22 -10.21
C ILE A 234 -14.89 2.76 -9.74
N ALA A 235 -15.31 3.14 -8.54
CA ALA A 235 -16.63 2.78 -8.02
C ALA A 235 -17.76 3.43 -8.84
N ASP A 236 -17.60 4.68 -9.26
CA ASP A 236 -18.55 5.39 -10.12
C ASP A 236 -18.63 4.73 -11.52
N TYR A 237 -17.50 4.36 -12.10
CA TYR A 237 -17.44 3.61 -13.36
C TYR A 237 -18.23 2.27 -13.27
N GLU A 238 -18.02 1.52 -12.19
CA GLU A 238 -18.74 0.25 -11.94
C GLU A 238 -20.26 0.42 -11.83
N ASN A 239 -20.72 1.59 -11.39
CA ASN A 239 -22.14 1.91 -11.20
C ASN A 239 -22.72 2.76 -12.35
N ASN A 240 -21.95 2.99 -13.43
CA ASN A 240 -22.33 3.85 -14.56
C ASN A 240 -22.70 5.28 -14.12
N VAL A 241 -21.99 5.81 -13.14
CA VAL A 241 -22.15 7.19 -12.67
C VAL A 241 -21.13 8.07 -13.41
N GLU A 242 -21.62 9.03 -14.17
CA GLU A 242 -20.79 10.04 -14.83
C GLU A 242 -20.58 11.26 -13.92
N ARG A 243 -19.34 11.70 -13.79
CA ARG A 243 -18.97 12.95 -13.12
C ARG A 243 -18.01 13.72 -14.00
N ASN A 244 -18.45 14.86 -14.49
CA ASN A 244 -17.68 15.71 -15.40
C ASN A 244 -17.64 17.15 -14.88
N ASN A 245 -17.20 17.35 -13.64
CA ASN A 245 -17.01 18.69 -13.10
C ASN A 245 -15.56 18.86 -12.60
N LEU A 246 -14.70 19.33 -13.48
CA LEU A 246 -13.28 19.59 -13.18
C LEU A 246 -13.10 20.62 -12.07
N GLU A 247 -13.91 21.67 -12.04
CA GLU A 247 -13.84 22.72 -11.03
C GLU A 247 -14.13 22.15 -9.62
N GLU A 248 -15.12 21.27 -9.53
CA GLU A 248 -15.43 20.55 -8.29
C GLU A 248 -14.29 19.62 -7.87
N GLU A 249 -13.66 18.91 -8.82
CA GLU A 249 -12.53 18.02 -8.52
C GLU A 249 -11.33 18.78 -7.95
N TYR A 250 -10.97 19.94 -8.50
CA TYR A 250 -9.87 20.76 -7.98
C TYR A 250 -10.21 21.35 -6.60
N SER A 251 -11.45 21.81 -6.40
CA SER A 251 -11.92 22.25 -5.09
C SER A 251 -11.81 21.14 -4.05
N ARG A 252 -12.21 19.93 -4.40
CA ARG A 252 -12.08 18.73 -3.52
C ARG A 252 -10.61 18.40 -3.24
N PHE A 253 -9.72 18.47 -4.25
CA PHE A 253 -8.30 18.25 -4.02
C PHE A 253 -7.71 19.31 -3.08
N SER A 254 -8.07 20.57 -3.25
CA SER A 254 -7.64 21.65 -2.37
C SER A 254 -8.09 21.39 -0.90
N ALA A 255 -9.31 20.94 -0.71
CA ALA A 255 -9.83 20.57 0.62
C ALA A 255 -9.05 19.37 1.21
N PHE A 256 -8.84 18.32 0.42
CA PHE A 256 -8.03 17.17 0.80
C PHE A 256 -6.59 17.58 1.18
N TYR A 257 -5.94 18.40 0.37
CA TYR A 257 -4.56 18.83 0.60
C TYR A 257 -4.42 19.67 1.87
N ASN A 258 -5.35 20.61 2.11
CA ASN A 258 -5.36 21.42 3.32
C ASN A 258 -5.59 20.58 4.58
N ASP A 259 -6.51 19.62 4.52
CA ASP A 259 -6.74 18.68 5.63
C ASP A 259 -5.52 17.78 5.88
N LEU A 260 -4.86 17.30 4.83
CA LEU A 260 -3.63 16.51 4.94
C LEU A 260 -2.50 17.32 5.58
N LEU A 261 -2.30 18.57 5.15
CA LEU A 261 -1.32 19.48 5.73
C LEU A 261 -1.57 19.69 7.24
N ASN A 262 -2.80 20.02 7.61
CA ASN A 262 -3.19 20.23 9.01
C ASN A 262 -3.02 18.96 9.86
N THR A 263 -3.43 17.81 9.32
CA THR A 263 -3.28 16.52 9.99
C THR A 263 -1.79 16.16 10.21
N MET A 264 -0.93 16.44 9.22
CA MET A 264 0.50 16.22 9.35
C MET A 264 1.15 17.18 10.35
N LEU A 265 0.77 18.46 10.37
CA LEU A 265 1.25 19.45 11.34
C LEU A 265 0.86 19.10 12.77
N GLY A 266 -0.32 18.52 12.96
CA GLY A 266 -0.74 18.00 14.27
C GLY A 266 0.07 16.80 14.78
N ALA A 267 0.72 16.06 13.87
CA ALA A 267 1.45 14.82 14.19
C ALA A 267 2.98 14.96 14.15
N PHE A 268 3.52 15.89 13.36
CA PHE A 268 4.94 16.02 13.06
C PHE A 268 5.40 17.48 13.07
N ASN A 269 6.71 17.70 13.26
CA ASN A 269 7.30 19.01 13.08
C ASN A 269 7.37 19.43 11.60
N GLU A 270 7.47 20.74 11.33
CA GLU A 270 7.47 21.33 9.98
C GLU A 270 8.52 20.70 9.06
N ARG A 271 9.73 20.44 9.55
CA ARG A 271 10.80 19.81 8.75
C ARG A 271 10.39 18.44 8.21
N ARG A 272 9.72 17.63 9.04
CA ARG A 272 9.23 16.32 8.64
C ARG A 272 8.02 16.44 7.71
N VAL A 273 7.12 17.39 7.99
CA VAL A 273 5.97 17.69 7.12
C VAL A 273 6.45 18.10 5.73
N LEU A 274 7.42 19.03 5.64
CA LEU A 274 8.00 19.46 4.37
C LEU A 274 8.58 18.28 3.57
N ALA A 275 9.36 17.42 4.22
CA ALA A 275 9.93 16.24 3.56
C ALA A 275 8.84 15.29 3.02
N ASN A 276 7.80 15.01 3.81
CA ASN A 276 6.69 14.16 3.41
C ASN A 276 5.87 14.80 2.26
N LEU A 277 5.63 16.11 2.33
CA LEU A 277 4.91 16.82 1.26
C LEU A 277 5.72 16.81 -0.04
N LYS A 278 7.03 17.04 0.01
CA LYS A 278 7.90 16.96 -1.19
C LYS A 278 7.83 15.57 -1.84
N GLU A 279 7.84 14.50 -1.03
CA GLU A 279 7.67 13.13 -1.53
C GLU A 279 6.29 12.93 -2.19
N LEU A 280 5.22 13.43 -1.58
CA LEU A 280 3.87 13.37 -2.15
C LEU A 280 3.74 14.19 -3.44
N TRP A 281 4.41 15.34 -3.53
CA TRP A 281 4.35 16.18 -4.73
C TRP A 281 5.01 15.56 -5.96
N HIS A 282 5.89 14.57 -5.82
CA HIS A 282 6.31 13.73 -6.97
C HIS A 282 5.14 13.00 -7.64
N TYR A 283 4.05 12.76 -6.90
CA TYR A 283 2.84 12.12 -7.40
C TYR A 283 1.76 13.14 -7.73
N PHE A 284 1.47 14.08 -6.82
CA PHE A 284 0.44 15.11 -7.01
C PHE A 284 0.67 15.98 -8.24
N ALA A 285 1.93 16.20 -8.61
CA ALA A 285 2.30 16.92 -9.82
C ALA A 285 1.60 16.38 -11.08
N ARG A 286 1.34 15.08 -11.15
CA ARG A 286 0.62 14.46 -12.26
C ARG A 286 -0.85 14.84 -12.28
N TYR A 287 -1.48 14.98 -11.13
CA TYR A 287 -2.88 15.44 -11.04
C TYR A 287 -3.06 16.84 -11.66
N PHE A 288 -2.08 17.70 -11.45
CA PHE A 288 -2.06 19.07 -11.96
C PHE A 288 -1.33 19.23 -13.30
N SER A 289 -0.90 18.14 -13.92
CA SER A 289 -0.15 18.14 -15.19
C SER A 289 1.09 19.05 -15.17
N LEU A 290 1.75 19.17 -14.00
CA LEU A 290 2.96 19.98 -13.89
C LEU A 290 4.09 19.38 -14.75
N SER A 291 4.80 20.26 -15.45
CA SER A 291 6.02 19.88 -16.16
C SER A 291 7.12 19.46 -15.19
N GLN A 292 8.08 18.69 -15.69
CA GLN A 292 9.24 18.27 -14.90
C GLN A 292 10.03 19.47 -14.34
N GLU A 293 10.11 20.57 -15.11
CA GLU A 293 10.79 21.80 -14.69
C GLU A 293 10.07 22.48 -13.52
N GLU A 294 8.74 22.60 -13.60
CA GLU A 294 7.92 23.19 -12.52
C GLU A 294 8.01 22.35 -11.24
N LEU A 295 7.91 21.02 -11.35
CA LEU A 295 8.09 20.12 -10.21
C LEU A 295 9.47 20.29 -9.58
N GLN A 296 10.54 20.34 -10.38
CA GLN A 296 11.90 20.52 -9.83
C GLN A 296 12.06 21.88 -9.14
N LYS A 297 11.48 22.96 -9.68
CA LYS A 297 11.48 24.28 -9.02
C LYS A 297 10.76 24.21 -7.68
N LEU A 298 9.59 23.56 -7.61
CA LEU A 298 8.81 23.37 -6.40
C LEU A 298 9.61 22.60 -5.35
N LEU A 299 10.22 21.48 -5.70
CA LEU A 299 10.94 20.61 -4.78
C LEU A 299 12.25 21.21 -4.23
N ARG A 300 12.81 22.26 -4.88
CA ARG A 300 13.97 23.00 -4.39
C ARG A 300 13.65 23.99 -3.28
N ILE A 301 12.40 24.36 -3.07
CA ILE A 301 11.99 25.27 -2.01
C ILE A 301 12.29 24.63 -0.66
N GLU A 302 13.13 25.24 0.17
CA GLU A 302 13.52 24.73 1.49
C GLU A 302 12.72 25.37 2.62
N ASP A 303 12.21 26.58 2.41
CA ASP A 303 11.36 27.27 3.38
C ASP A 303 9.96 26.64 3.39
N PHE A 304 9.48 26.28 4.58
CA PHE A 304 8.20 25.61 4.76
C PHE A 304 7.03 26.49 4.34
N SER A 305 7.04 27.76 4.75
CA SER A 305 5.94 28.69 4.48
C SER A 305 5.83 29.02 2.99
N GLU A 306 6.98 29.19 2.32
CA GLU A 306 7.05 29.39 0.87
C GLU A 306 6.53 28.18 0.12
N PHE A 307 6.94 26.95 0.54
CA PHE A 307 6.49 25.71 -0.07
C PHE A 307 4.97 25.55 0.04
N VAL A 308 4.42 25.75 1.25
CA VAL A 308 2.96 25.64 1.50
C VAL A 308 2.19 26.71 0.72
N SER A 309 2.69 27.94 0.67
CA SER A 309 2.07 29.02 -0.13
C SER A 309 2.02 28.65 -1.61
N LYS A 310 3.14 28.18 -2.17
CA LYS A 310 3.24 27.81 -3.58
C LYS A 310 2.35 26.63 -3.95
N THR A 311 2.36 25.58 -3.15
CA THR A 311 1.50 24.40 -3.35
C THR A 311 0.03 24.73 -3.18
N GLY A 312 -0.32 25.59 -2.23
CA GLY A 312 -1.69 26.07 -2.05
C GLY A 312 -2.21 26.89 -3.25
N LEU A 313 -1.32 27.64 -3.94
CA LEU A 313 -1.68 28.31 -5.19
C LEU A 313 -1.95 27.30 -6.30
N ILE A 314 -1.09 26.28 -6.47
CA ILE A 314 -1.29 25.24 -7.49
C ILE A 314 -2.62 24.52 -7.27
N CYS A 315 -2.96 24.18 -6.01
CA CYS A 315 -4.22 23.49 -5.69
C CYS A 315 -5.49 24.34 -5.97
N ARG A 316 -5.36 25.68 -6.05
CA ARG A 316 -6.48 26.60 -6.27
C ARG A 316 -6.61 27.11 -7.71
N ASN A 317 -5.50 27.13 -8.43
CA ASN A 317 -5.48 27.69 -9.78
C ASN A 317 -5.83 26.62 -10.82
N LEU A 318 -7.05 26.70 -11.29
CA LEU A 318 -7.44 26.32 -12.64
C LEU A 318 -6.86 27.40 -13.58
N SER A 319 -5.65 27.24 -14.07
CA SER A 319 -5.16 28.09 -15.15
C SER A 319 -5.26 27.36 -16.46
#